data_86dbe8b46ccef981660b3356a5807534
#
_entry.id   86dbe8b46ccef981660b3356a5807534
#
_cell.length_a   1.000
_cell.length_b   1.000
_cell.length_c   1.000
_cell.angle_alpha   90.00
_cell.angle_beta   90.00
_cell.angle_gamma   90.00
#
_symmetry.space_group_name_H-M   'P 1'
#
loop_
_entity.id
_entity.type
_entity.pdbx_description
1 polymer ?
#
loop_
_entity_poly.entity_id
_entity_poly.type
_entity_poly.pdbx_seq_one_letter_code
_entity_poly.pdbx_strand_id
1 'polypeptide(L)'
;VHVFDAVPENIARDGFISVDNDRMETDLAKIHAERESELDKLLEELGNELDDNVLEYLKPQKHIVHGYPRREIAATTTSLDTDIIVMGTVARLGVPGYIMGDTAEETIHQLKCAVVGVKPRGFETPISID
;
A
#
# COMPACT_ATOMS: atom_id res chain seq x y z
N VAL A 1 9.84 11.06 4.38
CA VAL A 1 8.86 9.96 4.51
C VAL A 1 8.00 9.91 3.26
N HIS A 2 7.76 8.70 2.75
CA HIS A 2 6.92 8.47 1.58
C HIS A 2 5.76 7.56 1.98
N VAL A 3 4.54 7.93 1.56
CA VAL A 3 3.34 7.11 1.72
C VAL A 3 2.94 6.60 0.34
N PHE A 4 2.69 5.32 0.23
CA PHE A 4 2.55 4.65 -1.05
C PHE A 4 1.28 3.81 -1.12
N ASP A 5 0.57 3.89 -2.23
CA ASP A 5 -0.52 2.98 -2.59
C ASP A 5 -0.32 2.45 -4.02
N ALA A 6 -0.51 1.16 -4.20
CA ALA A 6 -0.43 0.51 -5.51
C ALA A 6 -1.80 0.00 -5.92
N VAL A 7 -2.33 0.55 -6.99
CA VAL A 7 -3.63 0.18 -7.55
C VAL A 7 -3.45 -0.91 -8.62
N PRO A 8 -3.99 -2.12 -8.40
CA PRO A 8 -3.88 -3.21 -9.37
C PRO A 8 -4.54 -2.88 -10.70
N GLU A 9 -3.85 -3.11 -11.81
CA GLU A 9 -4.38 -2.92 -13.16
C GLU A 9 -5.63 -3.75 -13.47
N ASN A 10 -5.78 -4.91 -12.82
CA ASN A 10 -6.90 -5.82 -13.05
C ASN A 10 -8.23 -5.28 -12.50
N ILE A 11 -8.24 -4.33 -11.58
CA ILE A 11 -9.48 -3.66 -11.15
C ILE A 11 -10.14 -2.92 -12.33
N ALA A 12 -9.34 -2.44 -13.28
CA ALA A 12 -9.84 -1.86 -14.51
C ALA A 12 -10.28 -2.90 -15.56
N ARG A 13 -9.86 -4.18 -15.42
CA ARG A 13 -10.13 -5.25 -16.40
C ARG A 13 -11.30 -6.16 -16.07
N ASP A 14 -11.65 -6.35 -14.81
CA ASP A 14 -12.71 -7.30 -14.40
C ASP A 14 -14.14 -6.79 -14.65
N GLY A 15 -14.28 -5.61 -15.20
CA GLY A 15 -15.58 -5.00 -15.40
C GLY A 15 -15.97 -4.71 -16.85
N PHE A 16 -15.49 -5.33 -17.86
CA PHE A 16 -16.03 -5.25 -19.23
C PHE A 16 -14.96 -5.26 -20.33
N ILE A 17 -15.03 -6.25 -21.18
CA ILE A 17 -14.55 -6.21 -22.56
C ILE A 17 -15.39 -5.18 -23.31
N SER A 18 -15.00 -3.92 -23.24
CA SER A 18 -15.43 -2.91 -24.20
C SER A 18 -14.32 -1.88 -24.33
N VAL A 19 -13.78 -1.86 -25.53
CA VAL A 19 -12.67 -1.02 -25.96
C VAL A 19 -13.18 0.42 -26.13
N ASP A 20 -13.37 1.11 -25.01
CA ASP A 20 -13.53 2.56 -25.03
C ASP A 20 -12.42 3.15 -24.13
N ASN A 21 -11.33 3.57 -24.78
CA ASN A 21 -10.16 4.12 -24.10
C ASN A 21 -10.52 5.33 -23.21
N ASP A 22 -11.47 6.15 -23.66
CA ASP A 22 -11.89 7.35 -22.92
C ASP A 22 -12.56 6.99 -21.59
N ARG A 23 -13.30 5.88 -21.58
CA ARG A 23 -13.98 5.40 -20.37
C ARG A 23 -13.00 4.80 -19.36
N MET A 24 -11.99 4.09 -19.85
CA MET A 24 -10.93 3.50 -19.02
C MET A 24 -10.06 4.59 -18.37
N GLU A 25 -9.72 5.64 -19.10
CA GLU A 25 -8.99 6.79 -18.55
C GLU A 25 -9.79 7.52 -17.47
N THR A 26 -11.10 7.68 -17.69
CA THR A 26 -12.00 8.31 -16.71
C THR A 26 -12.13 7.46 -15.44
N ASP A 27 -12.24 6.15 -15.56
CA ASP A 27 -12.33 5.23 -14.43
C ASP A 27 -11.01 5.19 -13.63
N LEU A 28 -9.87 5.19 -14.30
CA LEU A 28 -8.54 5.27 -13.65
C LEU A 28 -8.35 6.60 -12.91
N ALA A 29 -8.75 7.71 -13.51
CA ALA A 29 -8.69 9.03 -12.88
C ALA A 29 -9.55 9.10 -11.62
N LYS A 30 -10.75 8.48 -11.66
CA LYS A 30 -11.63 8.37 -10.49
C LYS A 30 -11.01 7.54 -9.37
N ILE A 31 -10.48 6.36 -9.69
CA ILE A 31 -9.80 5.50 -8.72
C ILE A 31 -8.61 6.25 -8.10
N HIS A 32 -7.82 6.94 -8.91
CA HIS A 32 -6.70 7.74 -8.43
C HIS A 32 -7.14 8.81 -7.43
N ALA A 33 -8.18 9.58 -7.76
CA ALA A 33 -8.72 10.62 -6.88
C ALA A 33 -9.29 10.05 -5.57
N GLU A 34 -9.94 8.89 -5.62
CA GLU A 34 -10.43 8.19 -4.43
C GLU A 34 -9.27 7.75 -3.52
N ARG A 35 -8.21 7.17 -4.08
CA ARG A 35 -7.02 6.75 -3.33
C ARG A 35 -6.26 7.93 -2.74
N GLU A 36 -6.14 9.02 -3.49
CA GLU A 36 -5.52 10.24 -2.98
C GLU A 36 -6.30 10.78 -1.78
N SER A 37 -7.63 10.82 -1.87
CA SER A 37 -8.49 11.23 -0.75
C SER A 37 -8.38 10.32 0.46
N GLU A 38 -8.23 9.01 0.27
CA GLU A 38 -8.00 8.04 1.36
C GLU A 38 -6.66 8.27 2.06
N LEU A 39 -5.59 8.54 1.29
CA LEU A 39 -4.28 8.88 1.85
C LEU A 39 -4.30 10.22 2.61
N ASP A 40 -5.03 11.21 2.11
CA ASP A 40 -5.19 12.49 2.81
C ASP A 40 -5.87 12.33 4.15
N LYS A 41 -6.95 11.55 4.22
CA LYS A 41 -7.64 11.23 5.48
C LYS A 41 -6.73 10.49 6.45
N LEU A 42 -5.96 9.52 5.96
CA LEU A 42 -5.00 8.79 6.78
C LEU A 42 -3.94 9.72 7.38
N LEU A 43 -3.41 10.64 6.60
CA LEU A 43 -2.42 11.61 7.07
C LEU A 43 -3.03 12.62 8.05
N GLU A 44 -4.27 13.03 7.84
CA GLU A 44 -5.02 13.88 8.78
C GLU A 44 -5.26 13.17 10.12
N GLU A 45 -5.70 11.91 10.09
CA GLU A 45 -5.87 11.08 11.29
C GLU A 45 -4.56 10.92 12.06
N LEU A 46 -3.45 10.64 11.36
CA LEU A 46 -2.12 10.57 11.96
C LEU A 46 -1.69 11.92 12.56
N GLY A 47 -2.01 13.03 11.91
CA GLY A 47 -1.72 14.38 12.42
C GLY A 47 -2.44 14.68 13.73
N ASN A 48 -3.65 14.12 13.91
CA ASN A 48 -4.40 14.26 15.15
C ASN A 48 -3.88 13.36 16.30
N GLU A 49 -3.19 12.27 15.97
CA GLU A 49 -2.59 11.34 16.94
C GLU A 49 -1.16 11.71 17.35
N LEU A 50 -0.46 12.46 16.51
CA LEU A 50 0.93 12.87 16.70
C LEU A 50 1.00 14.32 17.22
N ASP A 51 2.13 14.71 17.80
CA ASP A 51 2.38 16.10 18.16
C ASP A 51 2.35 16.99 16.91
N ASP A 52 1.79 18.19 17.01
CA ASP A 52 1.51 19.14 15.91
C ASP A 52 2.68 19.39 14.95
N ASN A 53 3.92 19.25 15.42
CA ASN A 53 5.11 19.52 14.63
C ASN A 53 5.65 18.29 13.87
N VAL A 54 5.17 17.08 14.15
CA VAL A 54 5.78 15.85 13.61
C VAL A 54 5.52 15.72 12.11
N LEU A 55 4.28 15.93 11.65
CA LEU A 55 3.96 15.87 10.22
C LEU A 55 4.62 17.01 9.44
N GLU A 56 4.70 18.20 10.04
CA GLU A 56 5.40 19.34 9.44
C GLU A 56 6.89 19.06 9.27
N TYR A 57 7.51 18.40 10.25
CA TYR A 57 8.90 17.97 10.18
C TYR A 57 9.12 16.86 9.15
N LEU A 58 8.25 15.84 9.14
CA LEU A 58 8.37 14.67 8.27
C LEU A 58 8.07 14.97 6.80
N LYS A 59 7.18 15.93 6.52
CA LYS A 59 6.74 16.33 5.17
C LYS A 59 6.45 15.12 4.27
N PRO A 60 5.49 14.25 4.64
CA PRO A 60 5.25 13.01 3.91
C PRO A 60 4.86 13.29 2.46
N GLN A 61 5.50 12.57 1.54
CA GLN A 61 5.18 12.62 0.11
C GLN A 61 4.28 11.45 -0.24
N LYS A 62 3.18 11.70 -0.93
CA LYS A 62 2.22 10.70 -1.39
C LYS A 62 2.61 10.17 -2.77
N HIS A 63 2.48 8.87 -2.95
CA HIS A 63 2.71 8.20 -4.22
C HIS A 63 1.56 7.23 -4.49
N ILE A 64 0.86 7.43 -5.58
CA ILE A 64 -0.16 6.51 -6.07
C ILE A 64 0.30 6.00 -7.42
N VAL A 65 0.52 4.70 -7.50
CA VAL A 65 0.99 4.06 -8.73
C VAL A 65 0.00 3.00 -9.19
N HIS A 66 -0.07 2.81 -10.49
CA HIS A 66 -0.92 1.82 -11.13
C HIS A 66 -0.06 0.66 -11.62
N GLY A 67 -0.46 -0.55 -11.29
CA GLY A 67 0.26 -1.76 -11.69
C GLY A 67 0.12 -2.90 -10.70
N TYR A 68 0.95 -3.92 -10.88
CA TYR A 68 1.00 -5.03 -9.94
C TYR A 68 1.72 -4.59 -8.67
N PRO A 69 1.07 -4.61 -7.49
CA PRO A 69 1.63 -4.05 -6.25
C PRO A 69 3.05 -4.51 -5.96
N ARG A 70 3.34 -5.81 -6.08
CA ARG A 70 4.68 -6.36 -5.84
C ARG A 70 5.76 -5.73 -6.72
N ARG A 71 5.44 -5.45 -7.98
CA ARG A 71 6.37 -4.86 -8.94
C ARG A 71 6.54 -3.37 -8.70
N GLU A 72 5.42 -2.69 -8.51
CA GLU A 72 5.42 -1.24 -8.33
C GLU A 72 6.05 -0.82 -6.99
N ILE A 73 5.83 -1.59 -5.92
CA ILE A 73 6.49 -1.37 -4.63
C ILE A 73 8.02 -1.50 -4.79
N ALA A 74 8.49 -2.58 -5.42
CA ALA A 74 9.92 -2.80 -5.61
C ALA A 74 10.56 -1.73 -6.52
N ALA A 75 9.87 -1.30 -7.59
CA ALA A 75 10.34 -0.25 -8.48
C ALA A 75 10.40 1.11 -7.76
N THR A 76 9.34 1.46 -7.02
CA THR A 76 9.26 2.73 -6.30
C THR A 76 10.28 2.81 -5.17
N THR A 77 10.45 1.77 -4.37
CA THR A 77 11.48 1.75 -3.32
C THR A 77 12.89 1.90 -3.88
N THR A 78 13.14 1.32 -5.06
CA THR A 78 14.42 1.49 -5.75
C THR A 78 14.60 2.92 -6.28
N SER A 79 13.57 3.50 -6.88
CA SER A 79 13.64 4.86 -7.45
C SER A 79 13.78 5.96 -6.39
N LEU A 80 13.25 5.72 -5.19
CA LEU A 80 13.32 6.63 -4.05
C LEU A 80 14.55 6.40 -3.15
N ASP A 81 15.43 5.46 -3.52
CA ASP A 81 16.59 5.06 -2.71
C ASP A 81 16.20 4.78 -1.25
N THR A 82 15.17 3.96 -1.07
CA THR A 82 14.52 3.72 0.21
C THR A 82 15.43 2.89 1.13
N ASP A 83 15.66 3.35 2.35
CA ASP A 83 16.40 2.61 3.39
C ASP A 83 15.51 1.57 4.10
N ILE A 84 14.26 1.94 4.39
CA ILE A 84 13.32 1.12 5.14
C ILE A 84 11.92 1.25 4.55
N ILE A 85 11.29 0.11 4.32
CA ILE A 85 9.86 0.04 4.01
C ILE A 85 9.08 -0.51 5.20
N VAL A 86 7.96 0.13 5.52
CA VAL A 86 6.99 -0.35 6.51
C VAL A 86 5.74 -0.81 5.78
N MET A 87 5.32 -2.04 6.00
CA MET A 87 4.16 -2.60 5.32
C MET A 87 3.34 -3.52 6.23
N GLY A 88 2.05 -3.59 5.98
CA GLY A 88 1.17 -4.58 6.60
C GLY A 88 1.50 -5.98 6.07
N THR A 89 1.52 -6.97 6.97
CA THR A 89 1.86 -8.36 6.60
C THR A 89 0.66 -9.31 6.65
N VAL A 90 -0.52 -8.81 6.99
CA VAL A 90 -1.74 -9.63 7.07
C VAL A 90 -2.71 -9.22 5.96
N ALA A 91 -3.19 -10.20 5.21
CA ALA A 91 -4.23 -9.96 4.22
C ALA A 91 -5.53 -9.49 4.91
N ARG A 92 -6.19 -8.49 4.31
CA ARG A 92 -7.47 -7.94 4.83
C ARG A 92 -8.62 -8.96 4.87
N LEU A 93 -8.47 -10.11 4.23
CA LEU A 93 -9.51 -11.12 4.08
C LEU A 93 -9.67 -12.07 5.28
N GLY A 94 -8.90 -11.89 6.36
CA GLY A 94 -9.11 -12.61 7.61
C GLY A 94 -9.13 -14.15 7.49
N VAL A 95 -8.43 -14.71 6.51
CA VAL A 95 -8.36 -16.18 6.35
C VAL A 95 -7.48 -16.72 7.48
N PRO A 96 -8.02 -17.55 8.38
CA PRO A 96 -7.26 -18.16 9.46
C PRO A 96 -6.12 -19.01 8.89
N GLY A 97 -4.91 -18.81 9.39
CA GLY A 97 -3.74 -19.61 9.00
C GLY A 97 -2.75 -18.93 8.04
N TYR A 98 -3.10 -17.82 7.42
CA TYR A 98 -2.16 -17.02 6.62
C TYR A 98 -1.42 -16.05 7.53
N ILE A 99 -0.13 -16.29 7.71
CA ILE A 99 0.75 -15.46 8.56
C ILE A 99 1.20 -14.19 7.83
N MET A 100 1.25 -14.22 6.51
CA MET A 100 1.69 -13.13 5.65
C MET A 100 0.75 -12.98 4.45
N GLY A 101 0.44 -11.74 4.05
CA GLY A 101 -0.35 -11.47 2.83
C GLY A 101 0.49 -11.72 1.58
N ASP A 102 -0.15 -12.22 0.52
CA ASP A 102 0.52 -12.58 -0.75
C ASP A 102 1.38 -11.43 -1.30
N THR A 103 0.87 -10.19 -1.26
CA THR A 103 1.63 -9.02 -1.72
C THR A 103 2.89 -8.79 -0.92
N ALA A 104 2.83 -8.90 0.41
CA ALA A 104 3.99 -8.72 1.27
C ALA A 104 5.03 -9.83 1.04
N GLU A 105 4.58 -11.09 0.98
CA GLU A 105 5.44 -12.25 0.75
C GLU A 105 6.15 -12.15 -0.61
N GLU A 106 5.41 -11.89 -1.68
CA GLU A 106 5.97 -11.77 -3.02
C GLU A 106 6.89 -10.55 -3.19
N THR A 107 6.60 -9.46 -2.46
CA THR A 107 7.36 -8.21 -2.58
C THR A 107 8.70 -8.29 -1.85
N ILE A 108 8.75 -8.90 -0.65
CA ILE A 108 9.94 -8.95 0.20
C ILE A 108 11.16 -9.48 -0.55
N HIS A 109 11.00 -10.49 -1.39
CA HIS A 109 12.10 -11.08 -2.17
C HIS A 109 12.69 -10.15 -3.24
N GLN A 110 11.99 -9.08 -3.59
CA GLN A 110 12.41 -8.13 -4.63
C GLN A 110 12.98 -6.83 -4.03
N LEU A 111 12.80 -6.62 -2.73
CA LEU A 111 13.27 -5.41 -2.06
C LEU A 111 14.76 -5.44 -1.79
N LYS A 112 15.39 -4.27 -1.89
CA LYS A 112 16.81 -4.04 -1.59
C LYS A 112 17.03 -3.22 -0.32
N CYS A 113 15.95 -2.95 0.41
CA CYS A 113 15.96 -2.17 1.66
C CYS A 113 15.50 -3.02 2.84
N ALA A 114 15.65 -2.50 4.04
CA ALA A 114 15.10 -3.13 5.23
C ALA A 114 13.57 -3.15 5.20
N VAL A 115 12.96 -4.20 5.76
CA VAL A 115 11.50 -4.36 5.81
C VAL A 115 11.01 -4.45 7.24
N VAL A 116 10.06 -3.60 7.60
CA VAL A 116 9.33 -3.66 8.87
C VAL A 116 7.91 -4.11 8.60
N GLY A 117 7.59 -5.33 9.02
CA GLY A 117 6.26 -5.91 8.94
C GLY A 117 5.39 -5.52 10.13
N VAL A 118 4.23 -4.91 9.87
CA VAL A 118 3.29 -4.49 10.91
C VAL A 118 2.07 -5.40 10.91
N LYS A 119 1.67 -5.83 12.09
CA LYS A 119 0.44 -6.57 12.33
C LYS A 119 -0.67 -5.63 12.80
N PRO A 120 -1.94 -5.87 12.45
CA PRO A 120 -3.04 -5.09 12.97
C PRO A 120 -3.18 -5.28 14.49
N ARG A 121 -3.74 -4.28 15.18
CA ARG A 121 -4.05 -4.39 16.62
C ARG A 121 -4.97 -5.59 16.86
N GLY A 122 -4.67 -6.40 17.88
CA GLY A 122 -5.43 -7.60 18.21
C GLY A 122 -5.11 -8.82 17.34
N PHE A 123 -4.05 -8.77 16.54
CA PHE A 123 -3.60 -9.94 15.81
C PHE A 123 -3.05 -10.99 16.78
N GLU A 124 -3.67 -12.17 16.75
CA GLU A 124 -3.18 -13.35 17.48
C GLU A 124 -2.47 -14.29 16.51
N THR A 125 -1.27 -14.70 16.87
CA THR A 125 -0.54 -15.69 16.06
C THR A 125 -1.23 -17.05 16.17
N PRO A 126 -1.46 -17.75 15.05
CA PRO A 126 -1.99 -19.12 15.11
C PRO A 126 -0.94 -20.15 15.59
N ILE A 127 0.29 -19.73 15.82
CA ILE A 127 1.38 -20.62 16.26
C ILE A 127 1.43 -20.58 17.78
N SER A 128 1.11 -21.71 18.41
CA SER A 128 1.41 -21.94 19.83
C SER A 128 2.89 -22.28 19.96
N ILE A 129 3.61 -21.50 20.75
CA ILE A 129 4.97 -21.85 21.17
C ILE A 129 4.80 -22.65 22.47
N ASP A 130 4.81 -23.95 22.34
CA ASP A 130 4.91 -24.86 23.50
C ASP A 130 6.35 -24.89 24.02
#